data_ae733a9dec05a29ae7cb6f10270bf384
#
_entry.id   ae733a9dec05a29ae7cb6f10270bf384
#
_cell.length_a   1.000
_cell.length_b   1.000
_cell.length_c   1.000
_cell.angle_alpha   90.00
_cell.angle_beta   90.00
_cell.angle_gamma   90.00
#
_symmetry.space_group_name_H-M   'P 1'
#
loop_
_entity.id
_entity.type
_entity.pdbx_description
1 polymer ?
#
loop_
_entity_poly.entity_id
_entity_poly.type
_entity_poly.pdbx_seq_one_letter_code
_entity_poly.pdbx_strand_id
1 'polypeptide(L)'
;MKELILEMEEYASLKNIPIIEKDSITFIMKYIKKNNIKNILEIGSAIGYSTILMASVNQDVVVTTIERDEARYVIENMQKLQLNEGDKLGDIFQDALDVNLTGVKYDMIFIDAAKGQYIKFFEKFKYFLNDGGTIITDNLKFHGHVGKSKEIESKNLRGLVEKIEDYIEFLKNN
;
A
#
# COMPACT_ATOMS: atom_id res chain seq x y z
N MET A 1 -5.00 17.58 10.52
CA MET A 1 -4.69 16.14 10.37
C MET A 1 -5.70 15.22 11.03
N LYS A 2 -5.91 15.25 12.34
CA LYS A 2 -6.85 14.32 13.00
C LYS A 2 -8.27 14.39 12.42
N GLU A 3 -8.77 15.57 12.16
CA GLU A 3 -10.09 15.82 11.59
C GLU A 3 -10.20 15.24 10.17
N LEU A 4 -9.20 15.49 9.32
CA LEU A 4 -9.14 14.92 7.96
C LEU A 4 -9.13 13.38 7.97
N ILE A 5 -8.37 12.76 8.87
CA ILE A 5 -8.34 11.29 8.97
C ILE A 5 -9.73 10.74 9.32
N LEU A 6 -10.47 11.39 10.22
CA LEU A 6 -11.84 11.01 10.55
C LEU A 6 -12.79 11.18 9.33
N GLU A 7 -12.69 12.31 8.62
CA GLU A 7 -13.46 12.53 7.38
C GLU A 7 -13.18 11.45 6.32
N MET A 8 -11.91 11.03 6.16
CA MET A 8 -11.53 9.97 5.24
C MET A 8 -12.10 8.61 5.66
N GLU A 9 -12.08 8.29 6.94
CA GLU A 9 -12.67 7.05 7.49
C GLU A 9 -14.19 7.02 7.25
N GLU A 10 -14.89 8.12 7.50
CA GLU A 10 -16.33 8.26 7.25
C GLU A 10 -16.64 8.11 5.74
N TYR A 11 -15.87 8.81 4.90
CA TYR A 11 -16.04 8.72 3.46
C TYR A 11 -15.82 7.31 2.94
N ALA A 12 -14.75 6.63 3.37
CA ALA A 12 -14.47 5.26 3.01
C ALA A 12 -15.63 4.32 3.41
N SER A 13 -16.16 4.49 4.62
CA SER A 13 -17.30 3.72 5.10
C SER A 13 -18.57 3.96 4.27
N LEU A 14 -18.91 5.22 3.99
CA LEU A 14 -20.09 5.60 3.20
C LEU A 14 -20.03 5.10 1.75
N LYS A 15 -18.84 5.06 1.18
CA LYS A 15 -18.60 4.66 -0.21
C LYS A 15 -18.19 3.18 -0.37
N ASN A 16 -18.10 2.44 0.73
CA ASN A 16 -17.59 1.06 0.76
C ASN A 16 -16.20 0.93 0.10
N ILE A 17 -15.34 1.94 0.29
CA ILE A 17 -13.96 1.91 -0.19
C ILE A 17 -13.11 1.19 0.85
N PRO A 18 -12.41 0.10 0.48
CA PRO A 18 -11.52 -0.57 1.42
C PRO A 18 -10.33 0.34 1.74
N ILE A 19 -10.07 0.55 3.02
CA ILE A 19 -8.87 1.19 3.54
C ILE A 19 -8.16 0.24 4.48
N ILE A 20 -6.87 0.44 4.67
CA ILE A 20 -6.05 -0.38 5.57
C ILE A 20 -6.60 -0.37 7.00
N GLU A 21 -6.54 -1.50 7.68
CA GLU A 21 -6.99 -1.63 9.06
C GLU A 21 -6.11 -0.81 10.03
N LYS A 22 -6.73 -0.25 11.09
CA LYS A 22 -6.06 0.63 12.06
C LYS A 22 -4.85 -0.01 12.74
N ASP A 23 -4.92 -1.29 13.03
CA ASP A 23 -3.80 -2.01 13.64
C ASP A 23 -2.63 -2.19 12.65
N SER A 24 -2.94 -2.49 11.38
CA SER A 24 -1.95 -2.63 10.31
C SER A 24 -1.21 -1.30 10.07
N ILE A 25 -1.94 -0.20 9.88
CA ILE A 25 -1.28 1.09 9.63
C ILE A 25 -0.51 1.58 10.87
N THR A 26 -1.01 1.32 12.07
CA THR A 26 -0.30 1.64 13.31
C THR A 26 1.03 0.88 13.41
N PHE A 27 1.05 -0.39 13.02
CA PHE A 27 2.28 -1.18 12.94
C PHE A 27 3.25 -0.57 11.93
N ILE A 28 2.78 -0.25 10.71
CA ILE A 28 3.60 0.35 9.65
C ILE A 28 4.21 1.67 10.10
N MET A 29 3.43 2.57 10.70
CA MET A 29 3.92 3.86 11.22
C MET A 29 5.01 3.68 12.29
N LYS A 30 4.84 2.72 13.21
CA LYS A 30 5.86 2.36 14.19
C LYS A 30 7.12 1.80 13.54
N TYR A 31 6.95 0.97 12.50
CA TYR A 31 8.05 0.39 11.73
C TYR A 31 8.87 1.47 11.02
N ILE A 32 8.20 2.40 10.32
CA ILE A 32 8.81 3.56 9.66
C ILE A 32 9.67 4.35 10.67
N LYS A 33 9.07 4.70 11.80
CA LYS A 33 9.76 5.46 12.85
C LYS A 33 10.95 4.71 13.44
N LYS A 34 10.78 3.43 13.78
CA LYS A 34 11.83 2.60 14.41
C LYS A 34 13.04 2.40 13.50
N ASN A 35 12.82 2.22 12.21
CA ASN A 35 13.86 1.91 11.23
C ASN A 35 14.34 3.14 10.45
N ASN A 36 13.89 4.35 10.84
CA ASN A 36 14.27 5.62 10.18
C ASN A 36 14.05 5.59 8.66
N ILE A 37 12.93 5.00 8.22
CA ILE A 37 12.51 4.93 6.81
C ILE A 37 12.22 6.34 6.31
N LYS A 38 12.72 6.69 5.13
CA LYS A 38 12.53 8.01 4.51
C LYS A 38 11.82 7.95 3.18
N ASN A 39 12.21 7.03 2.31
CA ASN A 39 11.64 6.90 0.97
C ASN A 39 10.77 5.65 0.89
N ILE A 40 9.49 5.85 0.64
CA ILE A 40 8.48 4.79 0.58
C ILE A 40 7.86 4.75 -0.81
N LEU A 41 7.76 3.55 -1.40
CA LEU A 41 6.93 3.28 -2.55
C LEU A 41 5.67 2.55 -2.10
N GLU A 42 4.50 3.10 -2.40
CA GLU A 42 3.21 2.48 -2.14
C GLU A 42 2.55 2.03 -3.45
N ILE A 43 2.07 0.79 -3.48
CA ILE A 43 1.34 0.22 -4.60
C ILE A 43 -0.12 0.06 -4.19
N GLY A 44 -0.98 0.95 -4.68
CA GLY A 44 -2.39 1.04 -4.31
C GLY A 44 -2.62 1.99 -3.14
N SER A 45 -3.08 3.19 -3.42
CA SER A 45 -3.37 4.20 -2.39
C SER A 45 -4.88 4.38 -2.14
N ALA A 46 -5.71 3.91 -3.06
CA ALA A 46 -7.16 4.16 -3.04
C ALA A 46 -7.46 5.65 -2.83
N ILE A 47 -7.92 6.05 -1.65
CA ILE A 47 -8.20 7.45 -1.29
C ILE A 47 -7.01 8.16 -0.62
N GLY A 48 -5.84 7.55 -0.55
CA GLY A 48 -4.63 8.12 0.06
C GLY A 48 -4.57 8.06 1.59
N TYR A 49 -5.40 7.24 2.22
CA TYR A 49 -5.45 7.14 3.68
C TYR A 49 -4.12 6.63 4.27
N SER A 50 -3.60 5.52 3.78
CA SER A 50 -2.29 4.97 4.16
C SER A 50 -1.15 5.92 3.79
N THR A 51 -1.20 6.49 2.57
CA THR A 51 -0.22 7.44 2.05
C THR A 51 0.01 8.60 3.02
N ILE A 52 -1.08 9.26 3.41
CA ILE A 52 -1.06 10.43 4.31
C ILE A 52 -0.54 10.03 5.69
N LEU A 53 -0.99 8.90 6.23
CA LEU A 53 -0.56 8.44 7.55
C LEU A 53 0.92 8.07 7.57
N MET A 54 1.44 7.39 6.54
CA MET A 54 2.86 7.10 6.42
C MET A 54 3.70 8.39 6.29
N ALA A 55 3.31 9.31 5.42
CA ALA A 55 3.99 10.60 5.24
C ALA A 55 3.97 11.47 6.50
N SER A 56 3.00 11.29 7.38
CA SER A 56 2.85 12.04 8.64
C SER A 56 3.75 11.59 9.78
N VAL A 57 4.47 10.46 9.63
CA VAL A 57 5.30 9.88 10.71
C VAL A 57 6.41 10.84 11.13
N ASN A 58 7.06 11.48 10.17
CA ASN A 58 8.00 12.58 10.41
C ASN A 58 8.17 13.45 9.16
N GLN A 59 8.94 14.55 9.28
CA GLN A 59 9.11 15.52 8.18
C GLN A 59 9.97 15.01 7.02
N ASP A 60 10.80 14.00 7.25
CA ASP A 60 11.73 13.45 6.27
C ASP A 60 11.13 12.30 5.44
N VAL A 61 9.90 11.84 5.77
CA VAL A 61 9.25 10.76 5.03
C VAL A 61 8.67 11.29 3.74
N VAL A 62 9.06 10.66 2.64
CA VAL A 62 8.53 10.87 1.29
C VAL A 62 7.85 9.60 0.84
N VAL A 63 6.60 9.68 0.38
CA VAL A 63 5.84 8.55 -0.14
C VAL A 63 5.56 8.80 -1.62
N THR A 64 6.03 7.90 -2.47
CA THR A 64 5.60 7.82 -3.87
C THR A 64 4.52 6.75 -3.95
N THR A 65 3.32 7.11 -4.41
CA THR A 65 2.23 6.16 -4.55
C THR A 65 1.87 5.92 -6.01
N ILE A 66 1.52 4.68 -6.33
CA ILE A 66 1.04 4.27 -7.64
C ILE A 66 -0.40 3.80 -7.47
N GLU A 67 -1.33 4.50 -8.13
CA GLU A 67 -2.75 4.15 -8.14
C GLU A 67 -3.27 4.13 -9.58
N ARG A 68 -4.05 3.11 -9.91
CA ARG A 68 -4.60 2.96 -11.25
C ARG A 68 -5.80 3.88 -11.48
N ASP A 69 -6.64 3.99 -10.47
CA ASP A 69 -7.85 4.78 -10.56
C ASP A 69 -7.57 6.24 -10.19
N GLU A 70 -8.10 7.18 -11.00
CA GLU A 70 -7.87 8.62 -10.83
C GLU A 70 -8.42 9.10 -9.49
N ALA A 71 -7.56 9.12 -8.47
CA ALA A 71 -7.96 9.46 -7.12
C ALA A 71 -7.95 10.98 -6.90
N ARG A 72 -8.93 11.70 -7.45
CA ARG A 72 -9.17 13.13 -7.13
C ARG A 72 -9.13 13.41 -5.62
N TYR A 73 -9.54 12.41 -4.84
CA TYR A 73 -9.59 12.50 -3.39
C TYR A 73 -8.22 12.53 -2.72
N VAL A 74 -7.22 11.87 -3.29
CA VAL A 74 -5.83 11.92 -2.78
C VAL A 74 -5.32 13.34 -2.88
N ILE A 75 -5.41 13.94 -4.07
CA ILE A 75 -4.94 15.30 -4.35
C ILE A 75 -5.65 16.33 -3.46
N GLU A 76 -7.00 16.25 -3.35
CA GLU A 76 -7.78 17.15 -2.50
C GLU A 76 -7.41 17.04 -1.02
N ASN A 77 -7.16 15.82 -0.53
CA ASN A 77 -6.77 15.60 0.86
C ASN A 77 -5.34 16.06 1.16
N MET A 78 -4.43 15.89 0.20
CA MET A 78 -3.07 16.42 0.28
C MET A 78 -3.05 17.95 0.35
N GLN A 79 -3.84 18.62 -0.50
CA GLN A 79 -3.98 20.07 -0.50
C GLN A 79 -4.51 20.60 0.83
N LYS A 80 -5.49 19.91 1.44
CA LYS A 80 -6.02 20.25 2.79
C LYS A 80 -4.94 20.19 3.87
N LEU A 81 -3.94 19.33 3.74
CA LEU A 81 -2.84 19.20 4.69
C LEU A 81 -1.67 20.14 4.44
N GLN A 82 -1.73 20.96 3.37
CA GLN A 82 -0.60 21.79 2.92
C GLN A 82 0.68 20.95 2.68
N LEU A 83 0.52 19.68 2.37
CA LEU A 83 1.60 18.83 1.91
C LEU A 83 1.85 19.26 0.46
N ASN A 84 2.95 19.94 0.20
CA ASN A 84 3.30 20.39 -1.14
C ASN A 84 3.47 19.18 -2.06
N GLU A 85 2.74 19.17 -3.18
CA GLU A 85 3.01 18.26 -4.28
C GLU A 85 4.50 18.40 -4.65
N GLY A 86 5.23 17.30 -4.63
CA GLY A 86 6.63 17.25 -5.03
C GLY A 86 7.65 17.17 -3.88
N ASP A 87 7.32 17.63 -2.66
CA ASP A 87 8.28 17.57 -1.56
C ASP A 87 8.14 16.30 -0.69
N LYS A 88 6.92 15.75 -0.57
CA LYS A 88 6.65 14.60 0.30
C LYS A 88 5.83 13.48 -0.34
N LEU A 89 5.13 13.77 -1.42
CA LEU A 89 4.20 12.86 -2.05
C LEU A 89 4.35 12.94 -3.57
N GLY A 90 4.59 11.81 -4.19
CA GLY A 90 4.58 11.66 -5.65
C GLY A 90 3.45 10.72 -6.04
N ASP A 91 2.50 11.22 -6.86
CA ASP A 91 1.39 10.41 -7.35
C ASP A 91 1.62 9.97 -8.79
N ILE A 92 1.52 8.68 -9.03
CA ILE A 92 1.61 8.09 -10.37
C ILE A 92 0.28 7.42 -10.67
N PHE A 93 -0.53 8.06 -11.53
CA PHE A 93 -1.82 7.50 -11.97
C PHE A 93 -1.62 6.58 -13.18
N GLN A 94 -1.30 5.32 -12.90
CA GLN A 94 -1.08 4.30 -13.92
C GLN A 94 -1.25 2.91 -13.33
N ASP A 95 -1.51 1.90 -14.18
CA ASP A 95 -1.41 0.51 -13.72
C ASP A 95 0.03 0.24 -13.26
N ALA A 96 0.16 -0.26 -12.03
CA ALA A 96 1.47 -0.47 -11.41
C ALA A 96 2.39 -1.39 -12.23
N LEU A 97 1.83 -2.31 -13.01
CA LEU A 97 2.63 -3.18 -13.87
C LEU A 97 3.16 -2.45 -15.13
N ASP A 98 2.58 -1.32 -15.50
CA ASP A 98 3.00 -0.52 -16.66
C ASP A 98 3.95 0.63 -16.29
N VAL A 99 4.00 1.00 -15.00
CA VAL A 99 4.86 2.10 -14.52
C VAL A 99 6.33 1.78 -14.77
N ASN A 100 7.06 2.76 -15.29
CA ASN A 100 8.52 2.71 -15.44
C ASN A 100 9.18 3.69 -14.46
N LEU A 101 9.71 3.16 -13.37
CA LEU A 101 10.48 3.93 -12.39
C LEU A 101 11.96 3.91 -12.81
N THR A 102 12.60 5.08 -12.88
CA THR A 102 14.02 5.16 -13.22
C THR A 102 14.79 5.97 -12.18
N GLY A 103 15.96 5.46 -11.77
CA GLY A 103 16.91 6.21 -10.95
C GLY A 103 16.52 6.43 -9.48
N VAL A 104 15.40 5.85 -9.02
CA VAL A 104 14.94 6.00 -7.63
C VAL A 104 14.99 4.65 -6.90
N LYS A 105 15.39 4.70 -5.64
CA LYS A 105 15.39 3.56 -4.71
C LYS A 105 14.60 3.93 -3.45
N TYR A 106 14.00 2.92 -2.83
CA TYR A 106 13.13 3.08 -1.67
C TYR A 106 13.64 2.27 -0.48
N ASP A 107 13.46 2.80 0.72
CA ASP A 107 13.78 2.10 1.97
C ASP A 107 12.68 1.09 2.32
N MET A 108 11.44 1.38 1.89
CA MET A 108 10.30 0.52 2.08
C MET A 108 9.42 0.52 0.84
N ILE A 109 8.92 -0.66 0.49
CA ILE A 109 7.87 -0.84 -0.52
C ILE A 109 6.64 -1.41 0.19
N PHE A 110 5.51 -0.71 0.09
CA PHE A 110 4.24 -1.13 0.66
C PHE A 110 3.28 -1.56 -0.46
N ILE A 111 2.79 -2.80 -0.40
CA ILE A 111 1.91 -3.38 -1.42
C ILE A 111 0.52 -3.59 -0.80
N ASP A 112 -0.43 -2.75 -1.19
CA ASP A 112 -1.86 -2.84 -0.83
C ASP A 112 -2.74 -2.69 -2.07
N ALA A 113 -2.46 -3.47 -3.10
CA ALA A 113 -3.16 -3.44 -4.38
C ALA A 113 -3.92 -4.75 -4.65
N ALA A 114 -4.22 -5.01 -5.93
CA ALA A 114 -4.97 -6.20 -6.35
C ALA A 114 -4.28 -7.50 -5.93
N LYS A 115 -4.85 -8.17 -4.94
CA LYS A 115 -4.32 -9.38 -4.25
C LYS A 115 -3.91 -10.51 -5.20
N GLY A 116 -4.60 -10.64 -6.32
CA GLY A 116 -4.27 -11.65 -7.34
C GLY A 116 -2.98 -11.37 -8.14
N GLN A 117 -2.27 -10.26 -7.87
CA GLN A 117 -1.08 -9.84 -8.60
C GLN A 117 0.16 -9.65 -7.70
N TYR A 118 0.11 -10.02 -6.43
CA TYR A 118 1.17 -9.78 -5.47
C TYR A 118 2.55 -10.28 -5.91
N ILE A 119 2.66 -11.49 -6.47
CA ILE A 119 3.93 -12.01 -7.02
C ILE A 119 4.49 -11.09 -8.10
N LYS A 120 3.62 -10.61 -9.01
CA LYS A 120 4.04 -9.70 -10.10
C LYS A 120 4.54 -8.36 -9.55
N PHE A 121 3.82 -7.79 -8.57
CA PHE A 121 4.26 -6.55 -7.92
C PHE A 121 5.58 -6.74 -7.19
N PHE A 122 5.73 -7.82 -6.42
CA PHE A 122 6.98 -8.13 -5.73
C PHE A 122 8.14 -8.25 -6.72
N GLU A 123 7.99 -9.09 -7.76
CA GLU A 123 9.02 -9.33 -8.77
C GLU A 123 9.41 -8.05 -9.53
N LYS A 124 8.43 -7.18 -9.83
CA LYS A 124 8.70 -5.92 -10.52
C LYS A 124 9.41 -4.92 -9.59
N PHE A 125 8.91 -4.74 -8.39
CA PHE A 125 9.34 -3.63 -7.55
C PHE A 125 10.52 -3.94 -6.63
N LYS A 126 10.85 -5.20 -6.35
CA LYS A 126 12.01 -5.58 -5.51
C LYS A 126 13.33 -4.94 -5.96
N TYR A 127 13.49 -4.67 -7.26
CA TYR A 127 14.68 -4.04 -7.82
C TYR A 127 14.80 -2.54 -7.49
N PHE A 128 13.73 -1.92 -7.01
CA PHE A 128 13.72 -0.54 -6.55
C PHE A 128 13.93 -0.41 -5.03
N LEU A 129 14.19 -1.51 -4.34
CA LEU A 129 14.49 -1.52 -2.93
C LEU A 129 15.97 -1.19 -2.69
N ASN A 130 16.25 -0.36 -1.69
CA ASN A 130 17.60 -0.15 -1.18
C ASN A 130 18.14 -1.42 -0.51
N ASP A 131 19.46 -1.56 -0.42
CA ASP A 131 20.08 -2.63 0.34
C ASP A 131 19.65 -2.54 1.82
N GLY A 132 19.14 -3.65 2.35
CA GLY A 132 18.55 -3.68 3.70
C GLY A 132 17.14 -3.09 3.80
N GLY A 133 16.54 -2.66 2.70
CA GLY A 133 15.16 -2.19 2.66
C GLY A 133 14.14 -3.31 2.89
N THR A 134 12.87 -2.93 3.01
CA THR A 134 11.79 -3.87 3.38
C THR A 134 10.61 -3.78 2.44
N ILE A 135 10.04 -4.93 2.08
CA ILE A 135 8.74 -5.02 1.41
C ILE A 135 7.70 -5.44 2.44
N ILE A 136 6.61 -4.69 2.56
CA ILE A 136 5.45 -5.02 3.40
C ILE A 136 4.25 -5.20 2.48
N THR A 137 3.54 -6.31 2.63
CA THR A 137 2.30 -6.58 1.89
C THR A 137 1.15 -6.71 2.88
N ASP A 138 0.08 -5.93 2.64
CA ASP A 138 -1.10 -5.94 3.52
C ASP A 138 -2.04 -7.13 3.22
N ASN A 139 -2.86 -7.44 4.22
CA ASN A 139 -4.03 -8.30 4.11
C ASN A 139 -3.73 -9.78 3.71
N LEU A 140 -2.55 -10.30 4.07
CA LEU A 140 -2.18 -11.69 3.77
C LEU A 140 -3.00 -12.74 4.53
N LYS A 141 -3.71 -12.38 5.60
CA LYS A 141 -4.64 -13.29 6.30
C LYS A 141 -5.99 -13.39 5.61
N PHE A 142 -6.34 -12.39 4.82
CA PHE A 142 -7.57 -12.27 4.04
C PHE A 142 -8.82 -12.80 4.79
N HIS A 143 -9.18 -12.09 5.88
CA HIS A 143 -10.32 -12.42 6.75
C HIS A 143 -10.31 -13.86 7.31
N GLY A 144 -9.14 -14.49 7.43
CA GLY A 144 -9.00 -15.86 7.94
C GLY A 144 -9.30 -16.96 6.91
N HIS A 145 -9.41 -16.62 5.64
CA HIS A 145 -9.63 -17.58 4.55
C HIS A 145 -8.34 -18.29 4.09
N VAL A 146 -7.18 -17.69 4.32
CA VAL A 146 -5.89 -18.29 3.94
C VAL A 146 -5.63 -19.56 4.75
N GLY A 147 -5.21 -20.62 4.06
CA GLY A 147 -5.09 -21.97 4.60
C GLY A 147 -6.39 -22.80 4.52
N LYS A 148 -7.50 -22.20 4.00
CA LYS A 148 -8.81 -22.84 3.89
C LYS A 148 -9.40 -22.72 2.50
N SER A 149 -8.59 -22.49 1.47
CA SER A 149 -9.06 -22.29 0.09
C SER A 149 -9.98 -23.42 -0.39
N LYS A 150 -9.69 -24.67 -0.02
CA LYS A 150 -10.48 -25.85 -0.40
C LYS A 150 -11.90 -25.90 0.21
N GLU A 151 -12.13 -25.15 1.29
CA GLU A 151 -13.43 -25.09 1.98
C GLU A 151 -14.34 -23.99 1.39
N ILE A 152 -13.81 -23.17 0.48
CA ILE A 152 -14.52 -22.01 -0.11
C ILE A 152 -15.36 -22.49 -1.30
N GLU A 153 -16.68 -22.30 -1.23
CA GLU A 153 -17.60 -22.68 -2.30
C GLU A 153 -17.48 -21.79 -3.55
N SER A 154 -17.35 -20.47 -3.35
CA SER A 154 -17.23 -19.51 -4.45
C SER A 154 -15.93 -19.71 -5.22
N LYS A 155 -16.02 -20.07 -6.50
CA LYS A 155 -14.85 -20.29 -7.38
C LYS A 155 -13.95 -19.07 -7.47
N ASN A 156 -14.53 -17.86 -7.57
CA ASN A 156 -13.77 -16.62 -7.68
C ASN A 156 -13.01 -16.31 -6.38
N LEU A 157 -13.68 -16.46 -5.23
CA LEU A 157 -13.08 -16.25 -3.93
C LEU A 157 -11.97 -17.27 -3.66
N ARG A 158 -12.24 -18.56 -3.95
CA ARG A 158 -11.24 -19.63 -3.85
C ARG A 158 -9.99 -19.32 -4.66
N GLY A 159 -10.13 -18.99 -5.94
CA GLY A 159 -9.01 -18.67 -6.81
C GLY A 159 -8.22 -17.43 -6.38
N LEU A 160 -8.87 -16.47 -5.68
CA LEU A 160 -8.17 -15.34 -5.09
C LEU A 160 -7.36 -15.78 -3.86
N VAL A 161 -7.95 -16.59 -2.98
CA VAL A 161 -7.25 -17.10 -1.78
C VAL A 161 -6.07 -17.98 -2.17
N GLU A 162 -6.24 -18.88 -3.16
CA GLU A 162 -5.13 -19.69 -3.70
C GLU A 162 -3.95 -18.83 -4.16
N LYS A 163 -4.20 -17.72 -4.86
CA LYS A 163 -3.13 -16.79 -5.27
C LYS A 163 -2.43 -16.11 -4.09
N ILE A 164 -3.12 -15.84 -2.99
CA ILE A 164 -2.51 -15.31 -1.78
C ILE A 164 -1.66 -16.40 -1.09
N GLU A 165 -2.15 -17.64 -1.05
CA GLU A 165 -1.41 -18.80 -0.53
C GLU A 165 -0.13 -19.04 -1.33
N ASP A 166 -0.22 -19.00 -2.66
CA ASP A 166 0.92 -19.09 -3.58
C ASP A 166 1.95 -17.98 -3.31
N TYR A 167 1.48 -16.74 -3.07
CA TYR A 167 2.37 -15.64 -2.73
C TYR A 167 3.07 -15.83 -1.39
N ILE A 168 2.36 -16.30 -0.37
CA ILE A 168 2.96 -16.61 0.94
C ILE A 168 4.02 -17.70 0.82
N GLU A 169 3.77 -18.73 0.01
CA GLU A 169 4.76 -19.78 -0.23
C GLU A 169 5.96 -19.27 -1.04
N PHE A 170 5.70 -18.41 -2.04
CA PHE A 170 6.74 -17.71 -2.78
C PHE A 170 7.66 -16.89 -1.86
N LEU A 171 7.11 -16.14 -0.89
CA LEU A 171 7.90 -15.34 0.06
C LEU A 171 8.78 -16.19 0.99
N LYS A 172 8.38 -17.43 1.31
CA LYS A 172 9.20 -18.33 2.14
C LYS A 172 10.44 -18.86 1.40
N ASN A 173 10.38 -18.87 0.07
CA ASN A 173 11.40 -19.45 -0.77
C ASN A 173 12.30 -18.40 -1.46
N ASN A 174 12.04 -17.11 -1.23
CA ASN A 174 12.76 -15.96 -1.80
C ASN A 174 13.08 -14.91 -0.72
#